data_9b53b0433000bec41abd530a3fc49c24
#
_entry.id   9b53b0433000bec41abd530a3fc49c24
#
_cell.length_a   1.000
_cell.length_b   1.000
_cell.length_c   1.000
_cell.angle_alpha   90.00
_cell.angle_beta   90.00
_cell.angle_gamma   90.00
#
_symmetry.space_group_name_H-M   'P 1'
#
loop_
_entity.id
_entity.type
_entity.pdbx_description
1 polymer ?
#
loop_
_entity_poly.entity_id
_entity_poly.type
_entity_poly.pdbx_seq_one_letter_code
_entity_poly.pdbx_strand_id
1 'polypeptide(L)'
;DPRVAAISVTTSNNVHLEIAEAAAAAGKHMYCEKPVGRNPTETAAFEACVRAAGVLSLVGYNYRWPPLVQHARALIAAGKLGDLTHYRGNFLVGYANNPDGVLSWRFQRELAGLGTLGDLMSHVIDMAHFLYGPIAQVVGNQHSFITDRPAVAPGTTTHFAVGYGNK
;
A
#
# COMPACT_ATOMS: atom_id res chain seq x y z
N ASP A 1 4.71 11.44 -24.20
CA ASP A 1 3.62 11.82 -25.08
C ASP A 1 2.81 12.95 -24.42
N PRO A 2 2.65 14.12 -25.06
CA PRO A 2 1.91 15.27 -24.50
C PRO A 2 0.40 14.99 -24.31
N ARG A 3 -0.15 14.01 -24.99
CA ARG A 3 -1.56 13.62 -24.87
C ARG A 3 -1.86 12.86 -23.58
N VAL A 4 -0.84 12.31 -22.90
CA VAL A 4 -0.98 11.62 -21.64
C VAL A 4 -0.93 12.65 -20.51
N ALA A 5 -2.05 12.89 -19.83
CA ALA A 5 -2.13 13.81 -18.71
C ALA A 5 -1.77 13.17 -17.38
N ALA A 6 -2.08 11.88 -17.20
CA ALA A 6 -1.86 11.13 -15.97
C ALA A 6 -1.42 9.70 -16.25
N ILE A 7 -0.70 9.10 -15.31
CA ILE A 7 -0.28 7.70 -15.35
C ILE A 7 -0.78 6.94 -14.11
N SER A 8 -0.93 5.64 -14.26
CA SER A 8 -1.20 4.71 -13.16
C SER A 8 0.04 3.85 -12.92
N VAL A 9 0.57 3.89 -11.71
CA VAL A 9 1.75 3.12 -11.26
C VAL A 9 1.26 1.94 -10.43
N THR A 10 1.29 0.75 -11.02
CA THR A 10 0.78 -0.50 -10.42
C THR A 10 1.86 -1.60 -10.43
N THR A 11 3.08 -1.19 -10.32
CA THR A 11 4.28 -2.03 -10.35
C THR A 11 4.61 -2.60 -8.96
N SER A 12 5.76 -3.25 -8.82
CA SER A 12 6.33 -3.58 -7.52
C SER A 12 6.87 -2.33 -6.81
N ASN A 13 6.88 -2.35 -5.47
CA ASN A 13 7.16 -1.17 -4.65
C ASN A 13 8.52 -0.52 -4.92
N ASN A 14 9.53 -1.33 -5.28
CA ASN A 14 10.90 -0.87 -5.48
C ASN A 14 11.09 0.10 -6.66
N VAL A 15 10.14 0.18 -7.57
CA VAL A 15 10.23 1.08 -8.73
C VAL A 15 9.24 2.24 -8.68
N HIS A 16 8.41 2.34 -7.63
CA HIS A 16 7.43 3.42 -7.49
C HIS A 16 8.08 4.79 -7.51
N LEU A 17 9.16 4.99 -6.74
CA LEU A 17 9.85 6.27 -6.65
C LEU A 17 10.48 6.68 -8.00
N GLU A 18 11.19 5.76 -8.66
CA GLU A 18 11.81 6.01 -9.96
C GLU A 18 10.78 6.45 -11.00
N ILE A 19 9.65 5.72 -11.06
CA ILE A 19 8.57 6.06 -11.99
C ILE A 19 7.94 7.41 -11.63
N ALA A 20 7.77 7.69 -10.34
CA ALA A 20 7.19 8.95 -9.88
C ALA A 20 8.07 10.15 -10.22
N GLU A 21 9.38 10.04 -10.03
CA GLU A 21 10.35 11.07 -10.40
C GLU A 21 10.32 11.37 -11.90
N ALA A 22 10.31 10.31 -12.72
CA ALA A 22 10.21 10.47 -14.18
C ALA A 22 8.87 11.09 -14.62
N ALA A 23 7.76 10.68 -14.00
CA ALA A 23 6.44 11.22 -14.30
C ALA A 23 6.31 12.68 -13.87
N ALA A 24 6.78 13.01 -12.67
CA ALA A 24 6.78 14.37 -12.15
C ALA A 24 7.61 15.30 -13.02
N ALA A 25 8.82 14.86 -13.40
CA ALA A 25 9.69 15.61 -14.32
C ALA A 25 9.02 15.85 -15.71
N ALA A 26 8.17 14.92 -16.15
CA ALA A 26 7.39 15.03 -17.37
C ALA A 26 6.06 15.81 -17.19
N GLY A 27 5.80 16.37 -16.01
CA GLY A 27 4.58 17.12 -15.69
C GLY A 27 3.31 16.26 -15.66
N LYS A 28 3.40 14.95 -15.39
CA LYS A 28 2.27 14.04 -15.39
C LYS A 28 1.68 13.88 -14.00
N HIS A 29 0.36 13.94 -13.91
CA HIS A 29 -0.35 13.49 -12.72
C HIS A 29 -0.20 11.98 -12.53
N MET A 30 -0.40 11.47 -11.31
CA MET A 30 -0.22 10.05 -11.08
C MET A 30 -1.18 9.46 -10.04
N TYR A 31 -1.61 8.25 -10.31
CA TYR A 31 -2.15 7.33 -9.32
C TYR A 31 -1.06 6.32 -9.02
N CYS A 32 -0.70 6.15 -7.76
CA CYS A 32 0.31 5.18 -7.35
C CYS A 32 -0.29 4.16 -6.39
N GLU A 33 -0.05 2.87 -6.65
CA GLU A 33 -0.42 1.82 -5.71
C GLU A 33 0.32 1.97 -4.37
N LYS A 34 -0.32 1.44 -3.36
CA LYS A 34 0.22 1.39 -2.00
C LYS A 34 1.11 0.14 -1.81
N PRO A 35 2.09 0.18 -0.92
CA PRO A 35 2.64 1.38 -0.30
C PRO A 35 3.42 2.22 -1.32
N VAL A 36 3.43 3.52 -1.13
CA VAL A 36 4.08 4.45 -2.08
C VAL A 36 5.58 4.19 -2.21
N GLY A 37 6.24 3.85 -1.10
CA GLY A 37 7.66 3.51 -1.03
C GLY A 37 7.89 2.29 -0.13
N ARG A 38 9.06 1.68 -0.24
CA ARG A 38 9.48 0.56 0.60
C ARG A 38 9.74 0.95 2.06
N ASN A 39 9.96 2.23 2.28
CA ASN A 39 10.32 2.79 3.59
C ASN A 39 9.92 4.28 3.65
N PRO A 40 9.99 4.91 4.85
CA PRO A 40 9.62 6.32 5.01
C PRO A 40 10.47 7.28 4.16
N THR A 41 11.75 6.98 3.91
CA THR A 41 12.64 7.84 3.11
C THR A 41 12.18 7.90 1.66
N GLU A 42 11.84 6.75 1.05
CA GLU A 42 11.29 6.71 -0.31
C GLU A 42 9.94 7.40 -0.40
N THR A 43 9.09 7.23 0.61
CA THR A 43 7.78 7.90 0.65
C THR A 43 7.94 9.41 0.73
N ALA A 44 8.87 9.91 1.53
CA ALA A 44 9.16 11.34 1.63
C ALA A 44 9.75 11.90 0.32
N ALA A 45 10.63 11.13 -0.35
CA ALA A 45 11.18 11.52 -1.65
C ALA A 45 10.09 11.57 -2.74
N PHE A 46 9.18 10.61 -2.75
CA PHE A 46 8.01 10.62 -3.63
C PHE A 46 7.15 11.88 -3.42
N GLU A 47 6.82 12.19 -2.17
CA GLU A 47 6.05 13.40 -1.86
C GLU A 47 6.79 14.66 -2.33
N ALA A 48 8.09 14.74 -2.07
CA ALA A 48 8.91 15.89 -2.44
C ALA A 48 8.95 16.12 -3.96
N CYS A 49 9.14 15.08 -4.76
CA CYS A 49 9.18 15.21 -6.22
C CYS A 49 7.82 15.63 -6.81
N VAL A 50 6.72 15.06 -6.30
CA VAL A 50 5.35 15.44 -6.71
C VAL A 50 5.07 16.91 -6.38
N ARG A 51 5.40 17.32 -5.16
CA ARG A 51 5.20 18.71 -4.69
C ARG A 51 6.03 19.70 -5.50
N ALA A 52 7.29 19.39 -5.74
CA ALA A 52 8.19 20.26 -6.50
C ALA A 52 7.72 20.46 -7.95
N ALA A 53 7.16 19.43 -8.56
CA ALA A 53 6.62 19.50 -9.93
C ALA A 53 5.23 20.11 -10.00
N GLY A 54 4.53 20.33 -8.88
CA GLY A 54 3.17 20.86 -8.87
C GLY A 54 2.12 19.95 -9.52
N VAL A 55 2.41 18.65 -9.60
CA VAL A 55 1.49 17.65 -10.15
C VAL A 55 0.60 17.03 -9.07
N LEU A 56 -0.56 16.52 -9.47
CA LEU A 56 -1.46 15.79 -8.56
C LEU A 56 -1.01 14.34 -8.44
N SER A 57 -1.08 13.81 -7.21
CA SER A 57 -0.92 12.38 -6.96
C SER A 57 -2.02 11.86 -6.06
N LEU A 58 -2.43 10.62 -6.32
CA LEU A 58 -3.37 9.86 -5.51
C LEU A 58 -2.75 8.51 -5.16
N VAL A 59 -2.84 8.13 -3.90
CA VAL A 59 -2.37 6.82 -3.43
C VAL A 59 -3.51 5.82 -3.40
N GLY A 60 -3.24 4.58 -3.78
CA GLY A 60 -4.20 3.50 -3.97
C GLY A 60 -4.84 2.93 -2.70
N TYR A 61 -5.20 3.78 -1.75
CA TYR A 61 -5.97 3.36 -0.57
C TYR A 61 -7.46 3.21 -0.91
N ASN A 62 -7.77 2.20 -1.70
CA ASN A 62 -9.09 1.94 -2.28
C ASN A 62 -10.18 1.66 -1.23
N TYR A 63 -9.84 1.20 -0.04
CA TYR A 63 -10.83 0.92 1.02
C TYR A 63 -11.47 2.17 1.63
N ARG A 64 -10.99 3.37 1.31
CA ARG A 64 -11.69 4.61 1.66
C ARG A 64 -12.99 4.81 0.88
N TRP A 65 -13.10 4.24 -0.33
CA TRP A 65 -14.14 4.59 -1.29
C TRP A 65 -15.45 3.77 -1.24
N PRO A 66 -15.52 2.57 -0.62
CA PRO A 66 -16.79 1.87 -0.47
C PRO A 66 -17.86 2.78 0.14
N PRO A 67 -19.11 2.78 -0.39
CA PRO A 67 -20.16 3.67 0.08
C PRO A 67 -20.44 3.60 1.57
N LEU A 68 -20.37 2.39 2.16
CA LEU A 68 -20.55 2.21 3.61
C LEU A 68 -19.45 2.87 4.43
N VAL A 69 -18.22 2.89 3.96
CA VAL A 69 -17.10 3.57 4.64
C VAL A 69 -17.27 5.08 4.55
N GLN A 70 -17.68 5.61 3.41
CA GLN A 70 -18.01 7.02 3.24
C GLN A 70 -19.18 7.43 4.14
N HIS A 71 -20.20 6.59 4.24
CA HIS A 71 -21.33 6.83 5.14
C HIS A 71 -20.90 6.83 6.61
N ALA A 72 -20.09 5.86 7.03
CA ALA A 72 -19.55 5.82 8.40
C ALA A 72 -18.77 7.09 8.73
N ARG A 73 -17.91 7.55 7.80
CA ARG A 73 -17.19 8.82 7.97
C ARG A 73 -18.13 10.02 8.12
N ALA A 74 -19.19 10.06 7.32
CA ALA A 74 -20.18 11.15 7.39
C ALA A 74 -20.91 11.15 8.75
N LEU A 75 -21.27 9.98 9.29
CA LEU A 75 -21.90 9.85 10.62
C LEU A 75 -20.95 10.33 11.73
N ILE A 76 -19.67 9.96 11.66
CA ILE A 76 -18.64 10.39 12.60
C ILE A 76 -18.48 11.91 12.54
N ALA A 77 -18.32 12.47 11.34
CA ALA A 77 -18.15 13.91 11.14
C ALA A 77 -19.36 14.72 11.60
N ALA A 78 -20.56 14.13 11.53
CA ALA A 78 -21.80 14.74 12.03
C ALA A 78 -22.02 14.53 13.54
N GLY A 79 -21.07 13.95 14.26
CA GLY A 79 -21.18 13.68 15.70
C GLY A 79 -22.24 12.64 16.09
N LYS A 80 -22.76 11.87 15.13
CA LYS A 80 -23.84 10.90 15.36
C LYS A 80 -23.43 9.71 16.21
N LEU A 81 -22.14 9.44 16.33
CA LEU A 81 -21.58 8.36 17.15
C LEU A 81 -21.02 8.87 18.49
N GLY A 82 -21.13 10.19 18.77
CA GLY A 82 -20.49 10.81 19.92
C GLY A 82 -18.96 10.83 19.81
N ASP A 83 -18.28 10.92 20.94
CA ASP A 83 -16.84 10.92 21.00
C ASP A 83 -16.28 9.53 20.71
N LEU A 84 -15.35 9.45 19.77
CA LEU A 84 -14.68 8.20 19.44
C LEU A 84 -13.63 7.89 20.51
N THR A 85 -13.78 6.79 21.21
CA THR A 85 -12.89 6.38 22.31
C THR A 85 -11.97 5.22 21.94
N HIS A 86 -12.28 4.48 20.89
CA HIS A 86 -11.53 3.29 20.51
C HIS A 86 -11.65 2.98 19.02
N TYR A 87 -10.54 2.56 18.42
CA TYR A 87 -10.50 1.97 17.07
C TYR A 87 -9.84 0.59 17.13
N ARG A 88 -10.46 -0.38 16.52
CA ARG A 88 -9.89 -1.72 16.35
C ARG A 88 -10.02 -2.16 14.90
N GLY A 89 -8.91 -2.40 14.25
CA GLY A 89 -8.84 -2.85 12.87
C GLY A 89 -8.05 -4.14 12.71
N ASN A 90 -8.52 -5.02 11.83
CA ASN A 90 -7.82 -6.23 11.44
C ASN A 90 -7.81 -6.32 9.91
N PHE A 91 -6.73 -6.85 9.35
CA PHE A 91 -6.65 -7.20 7.94
C PHE A 91 -5.99 -8.57 7.83
N LEU A 92 -6.79 -9.60 7.72
CA LEU A 92 -6.37 -10.99 7.73
C LEU A 92 -6.62 -11.60 6.36
N VAL A 93 -5.59 -12.15 5.75
CA VAL A 93 -5.66 -12.80 4.44
C VAL A 93 -4.88 -14.11 4.46
N GLY A 94 -5.31 -15.09 3.69
CA GLY A 94 -4.72 -16.41 3.64
C GLY A 94 -3.66 -16.62 2.54
N TYR A 95 -3.47 -15.66 1.64
CA TYR A 95 -2.65 -15.88 0.44
C TYR A 95 -1.17 -16.21 0.71
N ALA A 96 -0.68 -15.86 1.88
CA ALA A 96 0.72 -16.08 2.27
C ALA A 96 0.90 -17.25 3.27
N ASN A 97 -0.17 -17.95 3.63
CA ASN A 97 -0.14 -18.96 4.70
C ASN A 97 0.48 -20.30 4.28
N ASN A 98 0.58 -20.56 2.97
CA ASN A 98 1.22 -21.78 2.50
C ASN A 98 2.75 -21.61 2.49
N PRO A 99 3.52 -22.41 3.28
CA PRO A 99 4.99 -22.35 3.26
C PRO A 99 5.59 -22.80 1.92
N ASP A 100 4.88 -23.65 1.16
CA ASP A 100 5.28 -24.08 -0.18
C ASP A 100 4.99 -23.04 -1.27
N GLY A 101 4.33 -21.95 -0.90
CA GLY A 101 4.11 -20.82 -1.81
C GLY A 101 5.42 -20.16 -2.21
N VAL A 102 5.57 -19.85 -3.50
CA VAL A 102 6.83 -19.33 -4.06
C VAL A 102 7.22 -17.98 -3.48
N LEU A 103 8.53 -17.73 -3.46
CA LEU A 103 9.13 -16.47 -3.07
C LEU A 103 8.85 -15.39 -4.13
N SER A 104 7.65 -14.81 -4.09
CA SER A 104 7.33 -13.66 -4.93
C SER A 104 8.03 -12.39 -4.45
N TRP A 105 8.02 -11.34 -5.26
CA TRP A 105 8.62 -10.06 -4.89
C TRP A 105 8.04 -9.47 -3.58
N ARG A 106 6.80 -9.80 -3.25
CA ARG A 106 6.12 -9.31 -2.02
C ARG A 106 6.76 -9.82 -0.74
N PHE A 107 7.47 -10.94 -0.81
CA PHE A 107 8.17 -11.55 0.33
C PHE A 107 9.66 -11.22 0.35
N GLN A 108 10.15 -10.48 -0.63
CA GLN A 108 11.54 -10.05 -0.72
C GLN A 108 11.67 -8.63 -0.20
N ARG A 109 12.43 -8.46 0.87
CA ARG A 109 12.56 -7.18 1.57
C ARG A 109 13.09 -6.07 0.67
N GLU A 110 13.99 -6.39 -0.22
CA GLU A 110 14.61 -5.45 -1.16
C GLU A 110 13.61 -4.90 -2.17
N LEU A 111 12.57 -5.67 -2.48
CA LEU A 111 11.55 -5.30 -3.46
C LEU A 111 10.29 -4.74 -2.81
N ALA A 112 9.82 -5.37 -1.73
CA ALA A 112 8.57 -5.02 -1.07
C ALA A 112 8.74 -4.05 0.12
N GLY A 113 9.93 -4.03 0.75
CA GLY A 113 10.17 -3.21 1.93
C GLY A 113 9.66 -3.88 3.21
N LEU A 114 8.56 -3.40 3.76
CA LEU A 114 8.03 -3.79 5.06
C LEU A 114 7.11 -5.04 5.03
N GLY A 115 7.04 -5.75 3.90
CA GLY A 115 6.23 -6.96 3.77
C GLY A 115 4.76 -6.72 4.13
N THR A 116 4.20 -7.60 4.96
CA THR A 116 2.79 -7.53 5.39
C THR A 116 2.43 -6.22 6.10
N LEU A 117 3.37 -5.61 6.81
CA LEU A 117 3.15 -4.29 7.43
C LEU A 117 2.86 -3.22 6.38
N GLY A 118 3.65 -3.19 5.29
CA GLY A 118 3.42 -2.27 4.18
C GLY A 118 2.23 -2.67 3.31
N ASP A 119 2.04 -3.95 3.05
CA ASP A 119 1.01 -4.43 2.12
C ASP A 119 -0.40 -4.40 2.73
N LEU A 120 -0.59 -4.88 3.95
CA LEU A 120 -1.90 -5.04 4.58
C LEU A 120 -2.16 -4.05 5.71
N MET A 121 -1.22 -3.91 6.65
CA MET A 121 -1.41 -3.04 7.81
C MET A 121 -1.51 -1.57 7.40
N SER A 122 -0.89 -1.17 6.29
CA SER A 122 -1.05 0.18 5.75
C SER A 122 -2.51 0.56 5.49
N HIS A 123 -3.35 -0.39 5.05
CA HIS A 123 -4.79 -0.17 4.89
C HIS A 123 -5.52 0.03 6.23
N VAL A 124 -5.13 -0.72 7.26
CA VAL A 124 -5.72 -0.58 8.61
C VAL A 124 -5.36 0.77 9.21
N ILE A 125 -4.10 1.19 9.05
CA ILE A 125 -3.61 2.50 9.50
C ILE A 125 -4.29 3.62 8.72
N ASP A 126 -4.39 3.47 7.40
CA ASP A 126 -5.07 4.44 6.53
C ASP A 126 -6.55 4.61 6.92
N MET A 127 -7.23 3.51 7.22
CA MET A 127 -8.62 3.55 7.68
C MET A 127 -8.76 4.22 9.04
N ALA A 128 -7.81 4.00 9.96
CA ALA A 128 -7.78 4.70 11.24
C ALA A 128 -7.63 6.23 11.03
N HIS A 129 -6.69 6.65 10.19
CA HIS A 129 -6.52 8.06 9.82
C HIS A 129 -7.77 8.64 9.16
N PHE A 130 -8.42 7.86 8.30
CA PHE A 130 -9.59 8.31 7.55
C PHE A 130 -10.84 8.49 8.42
N LEU A 131 -11.06 7.60 9.36
CA LEU A 131 -12.26 7.59 10.20
C LEU A 131 -12.05 8.32 11.55
N TYR A 132 -10.87 8.18 12.14
CA TYR A 132 -10.60 8.64 13.50
C TYR A 132 -9.72 9.89 13.56
N GLY A 133 -8.71 9.97 12.68
CA GLY A 133 -7.76 11.07 12.63
C GLY A 133 -6.30 10.64 12.84
N PRO A 134 -5.40 11.61 13.03
CA PRO A 134 -3.97 11.33 13.12
C PRO A 134 -3.61 10.50 14.35
N ILE A 135 -2.67 9.57 14.17
CA ILE A 135 -2.12 8.73 15.25
C ILE A 135 -0.96 9.49 15.90
N ALA A 136 -1.03 9.69 17.22
CA ALA A 136 -0.02 10.42 17.96
C ALA A 136 1.18 9.55 18.39
N GLN A 137 0.92 8.28 18.72
CA GLN A 137 1.94 7.36 19.21
C GLN A 137 1.71 5.95 18.67
N VAL A 138 2.78 5.21 18.42
CA VAL A 138 2.74 3.83 17.91
C VAL A 138 3.68 2.97 18.74
N VAL A 139 3.20 1.78 19.11
CA VAL A 139 4.01 0.66 19.57
C VAL A 139 3.70 -0.52 18.67
N GLY A 140 4.71 -1.17 18.16
CA GLY A 140 4.54 -2.26 17.20
C GLY A 140 5.39 -3.49 17.53
N ASN A 141 4.90 -4.65 17.14
CA ASN A 141 5.65 -5.89 17.11
C ASN A 141 5.40 -6.59 15.77
N GLN A 142 6.43 -7.20 15.21
CA GLN A 142 6.35 -7.91 13.95
C GLN A 142 7.06 -9.26 14.10
N HIS A 143 6.42 -10.31 13.56
CA HIS A 143 7.00 -11.63 13.50
C HIS A 143 6.74 -12.27 12.15
N SER A 144 7.76 -12.95 11.59
CA SER A 144 7.65 -13.73 10.36
C SER A 144 7.54 -15.20 10.71
N PHE A 145 6.43 -15.83 10.37
CA PHE A 145 6.20 -17.27 10.64
C PHE A 145 6.83 -18.16 9.59
N ILE A 146 6.92 -17.68 8.34
CA ILE A 146 7.50 -18.40 7.20
C ILE A 146 8.74 -17.65 6.77
N THR A 147 9.91 -18.21 7.02
CA THR A 147 11.22 -17.59 6.76
C THR A 147 11.84 -18.05 5.44
N ASP A 148 11.38 -19.18 4.93
CA ASP A 148 11.90 -19.82 3.74
C ASP A 148 10.76 -20.14 2.77
N ARG A 149 10.99 -19.88 1.48
CA ARG A 149 10.03 -20.19 0.43
C ARG A 149 10.75 -20.71 -0.82
N PRO A 150 10.13 -21.60 -1.59
CA PRO A 150 10.67 -22.05 -2.87
C PRO A 150 10.92 -20.85 -3.79
N ALA A 151 12.06 -20.88 -4.48
CA ALA A 151 12.36 -19.88 -5.49
C ALA A 151 11.37 -19.97 -6.67
N VAL A 152 11.17 -18.84 -7.33
CA VAL A 152 10.37 -18.78 -8.55
C VAL A 152 11.15 -19.46 -9.67
N ALA A 153 10.51 -20.36 -10.41
CA ALA A 153 11.13 -20.97 -11.58
C ALA A 153 11.47 -19.91 -12.64
N PRO A 154 12.62 -20.01 -13.32
CA PRO A 154 12.99 -19.08 -14.38
C PRO A 154 11.90 -18.93 -15.44
N GLY A 155 11.61 -17.71 -15.86
CA GLY A 155 10.58 -17.40 -16.84
C GLY A 155 9.14 -17.38 -16.31
N THR A 156 8.94 -17.61 -15.00
CA THR A 156 7.63 -17.54 -14.39
C THR A 156 7.41 -16.14 -13.80
N THR A 157 6.34 -15.47 -14.21
CA THR A 157 5.89 -14.26 -13.55
C THR A 157 4.96 -14.65 -12.42
N THR A 158 5.37 -14.42 -11.19
CA THR A 158 4.52 -14.69 -10.06
C THR A 158 3.89 -13.43 -9.53
N HIS A 159 2.64 -13.49 -9.55
CA HIS A 159 1.76 -12.70 -8.73
C HIS A 159 1.47 -13.44 -7.46
N PHE A 160 0.28 -13.33 -7.00
CA PHE A 160 -0.26 -14.05 -5.89
C PHE A 160 -0.20 -15.56 -6.03
N ALA A 161 0.20 -16.14 -7.11
CA ALA A 161 -0.67 -17.20 -7.45
C ALA A 161 -0.06 -18.57 -7.57
N VAL A 162 1.18 -18.76 -7.45
CA VAL A 162 1.66 -20.14 -7.56
C VAL A 162 1.54 -20.92 -6.25
N GLY A 163 1.14 -20.40 -5.21
CA GLY A 163 0.68 -21.14 -4.04
C GLY A 163 -0.83 -21.14 -3.89
N TYR A 164 -1.54 -20.45 -4.77
CA TYR A 164 -2.98 -20.29 -4.71
C TYR A 164 -3.66 -21.39 -5.50
N GLY A 165 -3.98 -22.47 -4.81
CA GLY A 165 -4.97 -23.41 -5.30
C GLY A 165 -4.53 -24.45 -6.30
N ASN A 166 -3.25 -24.71 -6.47
CA ASN A 166 -2.80 -25.91 -7.14
C ASN A 166 -2.66 -27.07 -6.15
N LYS A 167 -3.74 -27.56 -5.67
CA LYS A 167 -3.94 -28.94 -5.21
C LYS A 167 -5.20 -29.47 -5.84
#